data_fc1f950dfabd5db3ab567bce2bb90d4a
#
_entry.id   fc1f950dfabd5db3ab567bce2bb90d4a
#
_cell.length_a   1.000
_cell.length_b   1.000
_cell.length_c   1.000
_cell.angle_alpha   90.00
_cell.angle_beta   90.00
_cell.angle_gamma   90.00
#
_symmetry.space_group_name_H-M   'P 1'
#
loop_
_entity.id
_entity.type
_entity.pdbx_description
1 polymer ?
#
loop_
_entity_poly.entity_id
_entity_poly.type
_entity_poly.pdbx_seq_one_letter_code
_entity_poly.pdbx_strand_id
1 'polypeptide(L)'
;VIFGYTLALKLMECNEGDAAYNYEDIAAEIPQAQKIAEDEERHEQKLLAILDEERLQYVGSMVLGLNDALVELTGTLAGLTLALQNTKLIALSGLITGVSATLSMASSEFLSARSEGREDAFKSCVYTGIAYCITVALLVLPYLVFDDEHYLHALGTMLVTVVLIILVFTYYISVAKDLDFKKRFWEMALISLSVAAFSFVIGLLVKE
;
A
#
# COMPACT_ATOMS: atom_id res chain seq x y z
N VAL A 1 -1.82 -4.73 -16.27
CA VAL A 1 -0.39 -4.52 -15.98
C VAL A 1 -0.19 -3.54 -14.79
N ILE A 2 -1.16 -3.51 -13.85
CA ILE A 2 -1.13 -2.59 -12.70
C ILE A 2 -0.07 -3.03 -11.68
N PHE A 3 0.17 -4.32 -11.55
CA PHE A 3 1.07 -4.90 -10.55
C PHE A 3 2.42 -5.40 -11.11
N GLY A 4 2.70 -5.17 -12.40
CA GLY A 4 3.96 -5.57 -13.04
C GLY A 4 4.13 -7.08 -13.25
N TYR A 5 5.22 -7.46 -13.88
CA TYR A 5 5.62 -8.87 -14.05
C TYR A 5 6.04 -9.50 -12.72
N THR A 6 6.50 -8.69 -11.77
CA THR A 6 6.99 -9.11 -10.45
C THR A 6 5.97 -9.94 -9.67
N LEU A 7 4.70 -9.47 -9.60
CA LEU A 7 3.66 -10.21 -8.87
C LEU A 7 3.37 -11.56 -9.55
N ALA A 8 3.33 -11.59 -10.88
CA ALA A 8 3.07 -12.81 -11.62
C ALA A 8 4.21 -13.83 -11.43
N LEU A 9 5.47 -13.37 -11.51
CA LEU A 9 6.66 -14.21 -11.33
C LEU A 9 6.77 -14.71 -9.89
N LYS A 10 6.53 -13.85 -8.89
CA LYS A 10 6.52 -14.26 -7.47
C LYS A 10 5.40 -15.24 -7.13
N LEU A 11 4.22 -15.11 -7.74
CA LEU A 11 3.14 -16.09 -7.59
C LEU A 11 3.49 -17.43 -8.27
N MET A 12 4.23 -17.41 -9.37
CA MET A 12 4.76 -18.62 -10.00
C MET A 12 5.83 -19.28 -9.11
N GLU A 13 6.76 -18.49 -8.56
CA GLU A 13 7.79 -18.93 -7.61
C GLU A 13 7.18 -19.62 -6.38
N CYS A 14 6.16 -19.03 -5.76
CA CYS A 14 5.46 -19.67 -4.64
C CYS A 14 4.85 -21.02 -4.99
N ASN A 15 4.32 -21.19 -6.22
CA ASN A 15 3.78 -22.46 -6.68
C ASN A 15 4.88 -23.46 -7.06
N GLU A 16 6.02 -23.00 -7.58
CA GLU A 16 7.17 -23.81 -7.96
C GLU A 16 7.96 -24.27 -6.72
N GLY A 17 8.08 -23.44 -5.68
CA GLY A 17 8.68 -23.79 -4.40
C GLY A 17 7.96 -24.96 -3.70
N ASP A 18 6.62 -24.96 -3.72
CA ASP A 18 5.82 -26.10 -3.23
C ASP A 18 6.02 -27.37 -4.08
N ALA A 19 6.27 -27.23 -5.39
CA ALA A 19 6.59 -28.33 -6.28
C ALA A 19 8.02 -28.87 -6.05
N ALA A 20 9.01 -27.99 -5.87
CA ALA A 20 10.40 -28.36 -5.60
C ALA A 20 10.53 -29.17 -4.30
N TYR A 21 9.80 -28.79 -3.24
CA TYR A 21 9.76 -29.55 -2.00
C TYR A 21 9.23 -30.98 -2.19
N ASN A 22 8.22 -31.14 -3.03
CA ASN A 22 7.70 -32.47 -3.40
C ASN A 22 8.69 -33.27 -4.25
N TYR A 23 9.52 -32.61 -5.07
CA TYR A 23 10.53 -33.29 -5.88
C TYR A 23 11.74 -33.76 -5.06
N GLU A 24 12.13 -33.04 -4.00
CA GLU A 24 13.19 -33.49 -3.08
C GLU A 24 12.80 -34.78 -2.35
N ASP A 25 11.55 -34.91 -1.89
CA ASP A 25 11.04 -36.13 -1.24
C ASP A 25 11.01 -37.33 -2.22
N ILE A 26 10.71 -37.08 -3.49
CA ILE A 26 10.65 -38.10 -4.52
C ILE A 26 12.04 -38.40 -5.09
N ALA A 27 13.00 -37.48 -5.03
CA ALA A 27 14.36 -37.67 -5.54
C ALA A 27 15.12 -38.81 -4.84
N ALA A 28 14.75 -39.13 -3.60
CA ALA A 28 15.28 -40.27 -2.87
C ALA A 28 14.91 -41.61 -3.52
N GLU A 29 13.80 -41.69 -4.28
CA GLU A 29 13.31 -42.89 -4.93
C GLU A 29 13.56 -42.91 -6.45
N ILE A 30 13.65 -41.72 -7.10
CA ILE A 30 13.78 -41.56 -8.55
C ILE A 30 14.92 -40.62 -8.90
N PRO A 31 16.11 -41.07 -9.37
CA PRO A 31 17.27 -40.23 -9.70
C PRO A 31 17.00 -39.15 -10.76
N GLN A 32 15.96 -39.32 -11.59
CA GLN A 32 15.57 -38.35 -12.61
C GLN A 32 14.87 -37.12 -12.00
N ALA A 33 14.26 -37.22 -10.82
CA ALA A 33 13.63 -36.13 -10.11
C ALA A 33 14.65 -35.12 -9.62
N GLN A 34 15.86 -35.54 -9.26
CA GLN A 34 16.95 -34.66 -8.87
C GLN A 34 17.36 -33.69 -10.00
N LYS A 35 17.39 -34.18 -11.24
CA LYS A 35 17.73 -33.33 -12.39
C LYS A 35 16.62 -32.31 -12.71
N ILE A 36 15.36 -32.67 -12.43
CA ILE A 36 14.23 -31.77 -12.57
C ILE A 36 14.31 -30.66 -11.49
N ALA A 37 14.61 -31.01 -10.24
CA ALA A 37 14.79 -30.06 -9.16
C ALA A 37 15.95 -29.06 -9.46
N GLU A 38 17.09 -29.54 -9.96
CA GLU A 38 18.23 -28.67 -10.36
C GLU A 38 17.87 -27.74 -11.55
N ASP A 39 17.05 -28.20 -12.49
CA ASP A 39 16.59 -27.40 -13.62
C ASP A 39 15.55 -26.36 -13.17
N GLU A 40 14.66 -26.69 -12.21
CA GLU A 40 13.71 -25.79 -11.57
C GLU A 40 14.45 -24.67 -10.80
N GLU A 41 15.40 -25.03 -9.91
CA GLU A 41 16.21 -24.08 -9.16
C GLU A 41 16.97 -23.12 -10.09
N ARG A 42 17.48 -23.62 -11.20
CA ARG A 42 18.14 -22.77 -12.20
C ARG A 42 17.17 -21.86 -12.95
N HIS A 43 15.93 -22.28 -13.19
CA HIS A 43 14.88 -21.44 -13.78
C HIS A 43 14.45 -20.36 -12.80
N GLU A 44 14.25 -20.72 -11.53
CA GLU A 44 13.93 -19.78 -10.45
C GLU A 44 14.99 -18.69 -10.34
N GLN A 45 16.28 -19.03 -10.28
CA GLN A 45 17.38 -18.06 -10.22
C GLN A 45 17.40 -17.14 -11.45
N LYS A 46 17.08 -17.64 -12.65
CA LYS A 46 16.97 -16.80 -13.85
C LYS A 46 15.77 -15.88 -13.79
N LEU A 47 14.64 -16.34 -13.27
CA LEU A 47 13.45 -15.52 -13.08
C LEU A 47 13.70 -14.44 -12.04
N LEU A 48 14.35 -14.78 -10.92
CA LEU A 48 14.77 -13.83 -9.88
C LEU A 48 15.73 -12.77 -10.42
N ALA A 49 16.66 -13.14 -11.30
CA ALA A 49 17.59 -12.21 -11.95
C ALA A 49 16.88 -11.21 -12.89
N ILE A 50 15.71 -11.58 -13.43
CA ILE A 50 14.86 -10.70 -14.25
C ILE A 50 14.02 -9.77 -13.38
N LEU A 51 13.83 -10.11 -12.08
CA LEU A 51 13.03 -9.37 -11.11
C LEU A 51 13.66 -8.05 -10.61
N ASP A 52 14.82 -7.65 -11.12
CA ASP A 52 15.40 -6.32 -10.85
C ASP A 52 14.57 -5.21 -11.52
N GLU A 53 13.27 -5.23 -11.24
CA GLU A 53 12.37 -4.17 -11.66
C GLU A 53 12.65 -2.92 -10.83
N GLU A 54 12.84 -1.81 -11.50
CA GLU A 54 13.02 -0.49 -10.90
C GLU A 54 11.97 -0.20 -9.82
N ARG A 55 10.75 -0.72 -9.99
CA ARG A 55 9.65 -0.56 -9.02
C ARG A 55 9.89 -1.25 -7.68
N LEU A 56 10.56 -2.41 -7.65
CA LEU A 56 10.87 -3.12 -6.41
C LEU A 56 11.83 -2.34 -5.51
N GLN A 57 12.76 -1.60 -6.11
CA GLN A 57 13.70 -0.76 -5.38
C GLN A 57 12.98 0.33 -4.61
N TYR A 58 11.85 0.85 -5.16
CA TYR A 58 11.08 1.94 -4.56
C TYR A 58 9.85 1.49 -3.77
N VAL A 59 9.62 0.17 -3.63
CA VAL A 59 8.49 -0.35 -2.84
C VAL A 59 8.52 0.19 -1.40
N GLY A 60 9.70 0.33 -0.78
CA GLY A 60 9.82 0.91 0.56
C GLY A 60 9.29 2.33 0.64
N SER A 61 9.66 3.19 -0.30
CA SER A 61 9.22 4.58 -0.38
C SER A 61 7.73 4.70 -0.71
N MET A 62 7.23 3.84 -1.60
CA MET A 62 5.78 3.76 -1.90
C MET A 62 4.97 3.32 -0.67
N VAL A 63 5.47 2.33 0.09
CA VAL A 63 4.86 1.87 1.35
C VAL A 63 4.75 3.01 2.34
N LEU A 64 5.85 3.75 2.51
CA LEU A 64 5.90 4.88 3.43
C LEU A 64 4.85 5.94 3.07
N GLY A 65 4.83 6.37 1.82
CA GLY A 65 3.87 7.38 1.36
C GLY A 65 2.41 6.92 1.45
N LEU A 66 2.12 5.68 1.09
CA LEU A 66 0.77 5.13 1.15
C LEU A 66 0.28 4.97 2.60
N ASN A 67 1.14 4.45 3.49
CA ASN A 67 0.80 4.28 4.90
C ASN A 67 0.49 5.62 5.57
N ASP A 68 1.32 6.63 5.32
CA ASP A 68 1.14 7.97 5.85
C ASP A 68 -0.17 8.58 5.36
N ALA A 69 -0.45 8.51 4.05
CA ALA A 69 -1.70 8.98 3.47
C ALA A 69 -2.93 8.28 4.07
N LEU A 70 -2.87 6.96 4.25
CA LEU A 70 -3.98 6.19 4.84
C LEU A 70 -4.24 6.59 6.29
N VAL A 71 -3.23 6.82 7.10
CA VAL A 71 -3.39 7.19 8.51
C VAL A 71 -3.82 8.64 8.65
N GLU A 72 -3.10 9.57 8.02
CA GLU A 72 -3.33 11.02 8.15
C GLU A 72 -4.68 11.43 7.58
N LEU A 73 -4.96 11.06 6.32
CA LEU A 73 -6.20 11.49 5.67
C LEU A 73 -7.43 10.77 6.20
N THR A 74 -7.32 9.51 6.56
CA THR A 74 -8.44 8.80 7.17
C THR A 74 -8.83 9.48 8.49
N GLY A 75 -7.84 9.84 9.31
CA GLY A 75 -8.07 10.58 10.54
C GLY A 75 -8.67 11.96 10.29
N THR A 76 -8.08 12.73 9.39
CA THR A 76 -8.54 14.09 9.05
C THR A 76 -9.98 14.07 8.51
N LEU A 77 -10.27 13.23 7.50
CA LEU A 77 -11.60 13.15 6.90
C LEU A 77 -12.65 12.63 7.88
N ALA A 78 -12.32 11.65 8.73
CA ALA A 78 -13.23 11.15 9.76
C ALA A 78 -13.57 12.24 10.80
N GLY A 79 -12.58 12.99 11.27
CA GLY A 79 -12.78 14.11 12.20
C GLY A 79 -13.62 15.23 11.59
N LEU A 80 -13.27 15.67 10.38
CA LEU A 80 -13.99 16.73 9.66
C LEU A 80 -15.43 16.33 9.30
N THR A 81 -15.70 15.04 9.09
CA THR A 81 -17.03 14.57 8.76
C THR A 81 -18.06 14.93 9.82
N LEU A 82 -17.71 14.78 11.09
CA LEU A 82 -18.59 15.15 12.18
C LEU A 82 -18.61 16.65 12.47
N ALA A 83 -17.46 17.29 12.38
CA ALA A 83 -17.34 18.70 12.68
C ALA A 83 -18.09 19.57 11.65
N LEU A 84 -17.97 19.27 10.36
CA LEU A 84 -18.47 20.10 9.28
C LEU A 84 -19.83 19.65 8.73
N GLN A 85 -20.10 18.35 8.67
CA GLN A 85 -21.33 17.75 8.11
C GLN A 85 -21.69 18.27 6.69
N ASN A 86 -20.68 18.73 5.96
CA ASN A 86 -20.80 19.24 4.60
C ASN A 86 -19.76 18.55 3.72
N THR A 87 -20.22 17.69 2.81
CA THR A 87 -19.36 16.83 2.00
C THR A 87 -18.42 17.62 1.11
N LYS A 88 -18.86 18.76 0.56
CA LYS A 88 -18.03 19.62 -0.29
C LYS A 88 -16.90 20.28 0.48
N LEU A 89 -17.19 20.79 1.70
CA LEU A 89 -16.17 21.37 2.55
C LEU A 89 -15.17 20.35 3.05
N ILE A 90 -15.64 19.12 3.36
CA ILE A 90 -14.78 18.01 3.75
C ILE A 90 -13.89 17.61 2.58
N ALA A 91 -14.44 17.46 1.37
CA ALA A 91 -13.67 17.15 0.17
C ALA A 91 -12.62 18.23 -0.13
N LEU A 92 -12.99 19.50 -0.06
CA LEU A 92 -12.07 20.63 -0.29
C LEU A 92 -10.94 20.62 0.74
N SER A 93 -11.27 20.46 2.01
CA SER A 93 -10.27 20.39 3.09
C SER A 93 -9.34 19.19 2.91
N GLY A 94 -9.90 18.02 2.58
CA GLY A 94 -9.14 16.80 2.29
C GLY A 94 -8.21 16.96 1.09
N LEU A 95 -8.65 17.62 0.02
CA LEU A 95 -7.81 17.92 -1.15
C LEU A 95 -6.66 18.88 -0.81
N ILE A 96 -6.95 19.95 -0.08
CA ILE A 96 -5.92 20.95 0.32
C ILE A 96 -4.88 20.26 1.20
N THR A 97 -5.33 19.55 2.25
CA THR A 97 -4.44 18.78 3.13
C THR A 97 -3.67 17.73 2.37
N GLY A 98 -4.36 16.94 1.54
CA GLY A 98 -3.77 15.86 0.78
C GLY A 98 -2.71 16.32 -0.22
N VAL A 99 -2.93 17.44 -0.94
CA VAL A 99 -1.91 18.00 -1.85
C VAL A 99 -0.70 18.50 -1.04
N SER A 100 -0.94 19.20 0.06
CA SER A 100 0.14 19.71 0.92
C SER A 100 0.96 18.56 1.51
N ALA A 101 0.29 17.52 2.01
CA ALA A 101 0.92 16.35 2.58
C ALA A 101 1.70 15.55 1.50
N THR A 102 1.14 15.40 0.29
CA THR A 102 1.84 14.77 -0.85
C THR A 102 3.17 15.46 -1.14
N LEU A 103 3.16 16.79 -1.23
CA LEU A 103 4.39 17.56 -1.49
C LEU A 103 5.39 17.48 -0.33
N SER A 104 4.89 17.52 0.91
CA SER A 104 5.71 17.38 2.12
C SER A 104 6.38 16.02 2.15
N MET A 105 5.61 14.93 1.96
CA MET A 105 6.12 13.56 2.00
C MET A 105 7.11 13.27 0.87
N ALA A 106 6.79 13.69 -0.36
CA ALA A 106 7.71 13.57 -1.49
C ALA A 106 9.03 14.32 -1.25
N SER A 107 8.95 15.54 -0.68
CA SER A 107 10.14 16.33 -0.35
C SER A 107 10.97 15.67 0.76
N SER A 108 10.32 15.13 1.79
CA SER A 108 10.98 14.41 2.88
C SER A 108 11.71 13.17 2.37
N GLU A 109 11.06 12.40 1.51
CA GLU A 109 11.70 11.23 0.87
C GLU A 109 12.90 11.63 0.01
N PHE A 110 12.79 12.72 -0.77
CA PHE A 110 13.91 13.23 -1.56
C PHE A 110 15.11 13.60 -0.68
N LEU A 111 14.87 14.33 0.41
CA LEU A 111 15.92 14.76 1.33
C LEU A 111 16.54 13.56 2.08
N SER A 112 15.71 12.60 2.50
CA SER A 112 16.18 11.37 3.15
C SER A 112 17.08 10.57 2.22
N ALA A 113 16.59 10.23 1.02
CA ALA A 113 17.35 9.47 0.03
C ALA A 113 18.67 10.16 -0.35
N ARG A 114 18.64 11.49 -0.47
CA ARG A 114 19.84 12.27 -0.76
C ARG A 114 20.83 12.29 0.41
N SER A 115 20.36 12.32 1.65
CA SER A 115 21.22 12.27 2.85
C SER A 115 21.90 10.90 3.01
N GLU A 116 21.28 9.85 2.49
CA GLU A 116 21.81 8.48 2.41
C GLU A 116 22.82 8.30 1.25
N GLY A 117 23.05 9.34 0.45
CA GLY A 117 23.95 9.31 -0.71
C GLY A 117 23.37 8.56 -1.93
N ARG A 118 22.06 8.36 -1.99
CA ARG A 118 21.39 7.68 -3.11
C ARG A 118 21.31 8.60 -4.32
N GLU A 119 21.75 8.11 -5.46
CA GLU A 119 21.69 8.85 -6.73
C GLU A 119 20.26 8.93 -7.30
N ASP A 120 19.39 8.01 -6.90
CA ASP A 120 18.02 7.85 -7.35
C ASP A 120 16.98 8.61 -6.52
N ALA A 121 17.42 9.54 -5.64
CA ALA A 121 16.56 10.29 -4.72
C ALA A 121 15.35 10.94 -5.40
N PHE A 122 15.48 11.46 -6.61
CA PHE A 122 14.38 12.06 -7.35
C PHE A 122 13.33 11.02 -7.77
N LYS A 123 13.76 9.83 -8.20
CA LYS A 123 12.82 8.76 -8.56
C LYS A 123 12.05 8.28 -7.33
N SER A 124 12.74 8.08 -6.21
CA SER A 124 12.14 7.67 -4.94
C SER A 124 11.03 8.64 -4.52
N CYS A 125 11.29 9.95 -4.54
CA CYS A 125 10.28 10.94 -4.18
C CYS A 125 9.09 10.97 -5.15
N VAL A 126 9.29 10.74 -6.44
CA VAL A 126 8.20 10.66 -7.42
C VAL A 126 7.31 9.46 -7.16
N TYR A 127 7.86 8.28 -6.87
CA TYR A 127 7.08 7.09 -6.53
C TYR A 127 6.27 7.30 -5.25
N THR A 128 6.87 7.88 -4.20
CA THR A 128 6.20 8.24 -2.95
C THR A 128 5.06 9.23 -3.20
N GLY A 129 5.33 10.30 -3.94
CA GLY A 129 4.33 11.33 -4.25
C GLY A 129 3.16 10.80 -5.07
N ILE A 130 3.41 9.96 -6.07
CA ILE A 130 2.35 9.33 -6.88
C ILE A 130 1.48 8.41 -6.01
N ALA A 131 2.10 7.55 -5.18
CA ALA A 131 1.36 6.64 -4.30
C ALA A 131 0.47 7.43 -3.33
N TYR A 132 1.02 8.49 -2.73
CA TYR A 132 0.28 9.38 -1.84
C TYR A 132 -0.89 10.07 -2.57
N CYS A 133 -0.63 10.66 -3.72
CA CYS A 133 -1.64 11.39 -4.51
C CYS A 133 -2.81 10.51 -4.95
N ILE A 134 -2.54 9.28 -5.39
CA ILE A 134 -3.58 8.30 -5.74
C ILE A 134 -4.43 7.97 -4.51
N THR A 135 -3.80 7.76 -3.36
CA THR A 135 -4.51 7.48 -2.10
C THR A 135 -5.40 8.65 -1.70
N VAL A 136 -4.89 9.89 -1.76
CA VAL A 136 -5.68 11.12 -1.54
C VAL A 136 -6.92 11.15 -2.41
N ALA A 137 -6.75 10.93 -3.71
CA ALA A 137 -7.87 10.96 -4.67
C ALA A 137 -8.93 9.91 -4.34
N LEU A 138 -8.51 8.67 -4.00
CA LEU A 138 -9.43 7.59 -3.65
C LEU A 138 -10.19 7.85 -2.35
N LEU A 139 -9.54 8.44 -1.34
CA LEU A 139 -10.18 8.72 -0.04
C LEU A 139 -11.11 9.94 -0.08
N VAL A 140 -10.84 10.92 -0.91
CA VAL A 140 -11.69 12.11 -1.07
C VAL A 140 -12.89 11.84 -1.99
N LEU A 141 -12.75 10.90 -2.93
CA LEU A 141 -13.77 10.60 -3.93
C LEU A 141 -15.19 10.37 -3.34
N PRO A 142 -15.41 9.62 -2.25
CA PRO A 142 -16.73 9.45 -1.65
C PRO A 142 -17.40 10.79 -1.30
N TYR A 143 -16.64 11.75 -0.77
CA TYR A 143 -17.17 13.07 -0.40
C TYR A 143 -17.52 13.97 -1.59
N LEU A 144 -16.99 13.66 -2.78
CA LEU A 144 -17.36 14.33 -4.03
C LEU A 144 -18.62 13.74 -4.66
N VAL A 145 -18.91 12.46 -4.36
CA VAL A 145 -20.04 11.71 -4.95
C VAL A 145 -21.31 11.84 -4.10
N PHE A 146 -21.18 11.85 -2.78
CA PHE A 146 -22.34 11.93 -1.87
C PHE A 146 -22.68 13.39 -1.55
N ASP A 147 -24.00 13.65 -1.40
CA ASP A 147 -24.54 14.93 -0.96
C ASP A 147 -24.41 15.11 0.56
N ASP A 148 -24.61 16.36 1.02
CA ASP A 148 -24.47 16.73 2.44
C ASP A 148 -25.42 15.96 3.37
N GLU A 149 -26.62 15.55 2.89
CA GLU A 149 -27.55 14.72 3.67
C GLU A 149 -26.99 13.31 3.95
N HIS A 150 -26.03 12.85 3.13
CA HIS A 150 -25.47 11.51 3.18
C HIS A 150 -24.00 11.50 3.65
N TYR A 151 -23.56 12.49 4.42
CA TYR A 151 -22.16 12.62 4.88
C TYR A 151 -21.64 11.38 5.65
N LEU A 152 -22.52 10.69 6.40
CA LEU A 152 -22.16 9.44 7.08
C LEU A 152 -21.96 8.27 6.11
N HIS A 153 -22.70 8.24 4.99
CA HIS A 153 -22.49 7.25 3.94
C HIS A 153 -21.16 7.50 3.21
N ALA A 154 -20.81 8.78 2.98
CA ALA A 154 -19.51 9.15 2.46
C ALA A 154 -18.39 8.65 3.37
N LEU A 155 -18.50 8.87 4.70
CA LEU A 155 -17.56 8.35 5.68
C LEU A 155 -17.47 6.82 5.65
N GLY A 156 -18.61 6.12 5.66
CA GLY A 156 -18.63 4.65 5.59
C GLY A 156 -17.97 4.12 4.33
N THR A 157 -18.26 4.72 3.18
CA THR A 157 -17.63 4.36 1.89
C THR A 157 -16.13 4.65 1.90
N MET A 158 -15.69 5.78 2.47
CA MET A 158 -14.28 6.11 2.63
C MET A 158 -13.57 5.07 3.50
N LEU A 159 -14.13 4.66 4.65
CA LEU A 159 -13.53 3.64 5.51
C LEU A 159 -13.43 2.27 4.82
N VAL A 160 -14.44 1.88 4.03
CA VAL A 160 -14.38 0.67 3.20
C VAL A 160 -13.25 0.79 2.17
N THR A 161 -13.11 1.95 1.53
CA THR A 161 -12.02 2.21 0.57
C THR A 161 -10.65 2.10 1.24
N VAL A 162 -10.48 2.62 2.46
CA VAL A 162 -9.24 2.45 3.26
C VAL A 162 -8.90 0.97 3.43
N VAL A 163 -9.86 0.16 3.88
CA VAL A 163 -9.65 -1.28 4.11
C VAL A 163 -9.30 -1.99 2.80
N LEU A 164 -9.96 -1.64 1.69
CA LEU A 164 -9.65 -2.21 0.37
C LEU A 164 -8.24 -1.83 -0.11
N ILE A 165 -7.83 -0.58 0.06
CA ILE A 165 -6.47 -0.15 -0.30
C ILE A 165 -5.44 -0.92 0.56
N ILE A 166 -5.66 -1.00 1.88
CA ILE A 166 -4.79 -1.77 2.78
C ILE A 166 -4.69 -3.22 2.34
N LEU A 167 -5.82 -3.87 2.02
CA LEU A 167 -5.87 -5.26 1.60
C LEU A 167 -5.06 -5.49 0.32
N VAL A 168 -5.35 -4.72 -0.74
CA VAL A 168 -4.68 -4.86 -2.05
C VAL A 168 -3.19 -4.58 -1.93
N PHE A 169 -2.83 -3.50 -1.23
CA PHE A 169 -1.45 -3.08 -1.13
C PHE A 169 -0.62 -3.99 -0.21
N THR A 170 -1.19 -4.43 0.92
CA THR A 170 -0.52 -5.38 1.83
C THR A 170 -0.32 -6.72 1.15
N TYR A 171 -1.32 -7.18 0.37
CA TYR A 171 -1.17 -8.40 -0.41
C TYR A 171 0.00 -8.29 -1.40
N TYR A 172 0.05 -7.19 -2.17
CA TYR A 172 1.15 -6.95 -3.10
C TYR A 172 2.53 -6.96 -2.42
N ILE A 173 2.66 -6.24 -1.29
CA ILE A 173 3.94 -6.18 -0.56
C ILE A 173 4.31 -7.53 0.05
N SER A 174 3.33 -8.25 0.61
CA SER A 174 3.58 -9.54 1.22
C SER A 174 4.10 -10.54 0.20
N VAL A 175 3.54 -10.55 -1.01
CA VAL A 175 4.06 -11.38 -2.11
C VAL A 175 5.42 -10.87 -2.60
N ALA A 176 5.60 -9.56 -2.76
CA ALA A 176 6.84 -8.98 -3.30
C ALA A 176 8.05 -9.13 -2.35
N LYS A 177 7.84 -9.20 -1.03
CA LYS A 177 8.87 -9.22 0.01
C LYS A 177 8.83 -10.44 0.93
N ASP A 178 8.06 -11.46 0.59
CA ASP A 178 7.86 -12.69 1.39
C ASP A 178 7.50 -12.40 2.87
N LEU A 179 6.53 -11.49 3.07
CA LEU A 179 6.09 -11.08 4.40
C LEU A 179 4.75 -11.73 4.76
N ASP A 180 4.50 -11.90 6.06
CA ASP A 180 3.21 -12.40 6.55
C ASP A 180 2.08 -11.39 6.29
N PHE A 181 1.23 -11.72 5.31
CA PHE A 181 0.08 -10.90 4.90
C PHE A 181 -0.85 -10.59 6.07
N LYS A 182 -1.22 -11.60 6.88
CA LYS A 182 -2.21 -11.43 7.96
C LYS A 182 -1.70 -10.45 9.00
N LYS A 183 -0.44 -10.59 9.40
CA LYS A 183 0.20 -9.71 10.37
C LYS A 183 0.23 -8.27 9.87
N ARG A 184 0.73 -8.04 8.66
CA ARG A 184 0.84 -6.71 8.07
C ARG A 184 -0.51 -6.05 7.83
N PHE A 185 -1.50 -6.81 7.34
CA PHE A 185 -2.85 -6.30 7.14
C PHE A 185 -3.46 -5.79 8.45
N TRP A 186 -3.40 -6.60 9.52
CA TRP A 186 -3.96 -6.20 10.81
C TRP A 186 -3.20 -5.03 11.44
N GLU A 187 -1.87 -4.99 11.34
CA GLU A 187 -1.08 -3.85 11.80
C GLU A 187 -1.56 -2.54 11.16
N MET A 188 -1.64 -2.49 9.84
CA MET A 188 -2.05 -1.29 9.11
C MET A 188 -3.52 -0.93 9.34
N ALA A 189 -4.42 -1.92 9.28
CA ALA A 189 -5.85 -1.69 9.48
C ALA A 189 -6.15 -1.17 10.89
N LEU A 190 -5.54 -1.75 11.93
CA LEU A 190 -5.72 -1.30 13.30
C LEU A 190 -5.19 0.13 13.51
N ILE A 191 -4.02 0.46 12.99
CA ILE A 191 -3.46 1.81 13.10
C ILE A 191 -4.39 2.82 12.42
N SER A 192 -4.72 2.63 11.14
CA SER A 192 -5.54 3.57 10.38
C SER A 192 -6.94 3.75 10.99
N LEU A 193 -7.60 2.66 11.37
CA LEU A 193 -8.94 2.72 11.96
C LEU A 193 -8.92 3.30 13.38
N SER A 194 -7.86 3.06 14.16
CA SER A 194 -7.71 3.66 15.49
C SER A 194 -7.57 5.17 15.40
N VAL A 195 -6.76 5.67 14.46
CA VAL A 195 -6.61 7.11 14.22
C VAL A 195 -7.92 7.71 13.72
N ALA A 196 -8.64 7.03 12.82
CA ALA A 196 -9.96 7.46 12.37
C ALA A 196 -10.95 7.57 13.54
N ALA A 197 -11.02 6.56 14.41
CA ALA A 197 -11.88 6.55 15.58
C ALA A 197 -11.54 7.67 16.57
N PHE A 198 -10.24 7.89 16.82
CA PHE A 198 -9.76 8.97 17.69
C PHE A 198 -10.11 10.35 17.13
N SER A 199 -9.84 10.59 15.86
CA SER A 199 -10.17 11.84 15.18
C SER A 199 -11.67 12.08 15.09
N PHE A 200 -12.46 11.03 14.92
CA PHE A 200 -13.92 11.08 14.96
C PHE A 200 -14.43 11.58 16.34
N VAL A 201 -13.87 11.07 17.42
CA VAL A 201 -14.20 11.55 18.79
C VAL A 201 -13.82 13.02 18.98
N ILE A 202 -12.65 13.44 18.47
CA ILE A 202 -12.27 14.87 18.51
C ILE A 202 -13.29 15.71 17.73
N GLY A 203 -13.69 15.27 16.54
CA GLY A 203 -14.72 15.96 15.74
C GLY A 203 -16.07 16.09 16.46
N LEU A 204 -16.45 15.09 17.28
CA LEU A 204 -17.63 15.17 18.15
C LEU A 204 -17.48 16.26 19.22
N LEU A 205 -16.33 16.32 19.90
CA LEU A 205 -16.07 17.26 20.98
C LEU A 205 -15.99 18.72 20.50
N VAL A 206 -15.52 18.95 19.28
CA VAL A 206 -15.41 20.29 18.70
C VAL A 206 -16.76 20.81 18.20
N LYS A 207 -17.70 19.92 17.91
CA LYS A 207 -19.06 20.27 17.45
C LYS A 207 -19.96 20.82 18.58
N GLU A 208 -19.71 20.43 19.85
CA GLU A 208 -20.43 20.99 21.02
C GLU A 208 -19.96 22.40 21.34
#